data_2d734d859ea4991462a9e36f76b1bb7b
#
_entry.id   2d734d859ea4991462a9e36f76b1bb7b
#
_cell.length_a   1.000
_cell.length_b   1.000
_cell.length_c   1.000
_cell.angle_alpha   90.00
_cell.angle_beta   90.00
_cell.angle_gamma   90.00
#
_symmetry.space_group_name_H-M   'P 1'
#
loop_
_entity.id
_entity.type
_entity.pdbx_description
1 polymer ?
#
loop_
_entity_poly.entity_id
_entity_poly.type
_entity_poly.pdbx_seq_one_letter_code
_entity_poly.pdbx_strand_id
1 'polypeptide(L)'
;MKSNPRAGHLVAQLEGYVAFQPADLPPQPAVAYDNALVRLLSEADQRVGRLDALANSLPDAGLFLAMYVRQEALLSSRIEGTECTLDDIIASGLAPAASMSLDVSEVVNYVAALDHGMARLATLPLSNRLLREVHRVLLRTGRGSDKAPGEFRRTQNWIGPPGCTLAEARFVPPPVHVMKECLGAL
;
A
#
# COMPACT_ATOMS: atom_id res chain seq x y z
N MET A 1 -15.06 -15.43 -11.58
CA MET A 1 -14.77 -14.00 -11.88
C MET A 1 -14.93 -13.78 -13.37
N LYS A 2 -15.67 -12.75 -13.81
CA LYS A 2 -15.67 -12.36 -15.23
C LYS A 2 -14.27 -11.83 -15.55
N SER A 3 -13.61 -12.39 -16.57
CA SER A 3 -12.29 -11.91 -16.99
C SER A 3 -12.42 -10.49 -17.54
N ASN A 4 -11.71 -9.55 -16.95
CA ASN A 4 -11.55 -8.21 -17.52
C ASN A 4 -10.19 -8.17 -18.22
N PRO A 5 -10.13 -8.20 -19.55
CA PRO A 5 -8.86 -8.28 -20.29
C PRO A 5 -7.95 -7.07 -20.02
N ARG A 6 -8.51 -5.93 -19.56
CA ARG A 6 -7.72 -4.76 -19.17
C ARG A 6 -7.00 -4.94 -17.81
N ALA A 7 -7.52 -5.83 -16.95
CA ALA A 7 -6.88 -6.12 -15.67
C ALA A 7 -5.83 -7.22 -15.79
N GLY A 8 -6.06 -8.17 -16.70
CA GLY A 8 -5.22 -9.35 -16.90
C GLY A 8 -6.03 -10.61 -17.10
N HIS A 9 -5.37 -11.74 -17.06
CA HIS A 9 -5.95 -13.06 -17.31
C HIS A 9 -5.35 -14.13 -16.42
N LEU A 10 -5.98 -15.28 -16.35
CA LEU A 10 -5.51 -16.44 -15.60
C LEU A 10 -4.68 -17.34 -16.52
N VAL A 11 -3.51 -17.79 -16.04
CA VAL A 11 -2.56 -18.63 -16.78
C VAL A 11 -2.26 -19.89 -15.97
N ALA A 12 -2.49 -21.06 -16.61
CA ALA A 12 -2.12 -22.34 -16.01
C ALA A 12 -0.58 -22.46 -15.93
N GLN A 13 -0.08 -22.90 -14.77
CA GLN A 13 1.33 -23.09 -14.50
C GLN A 13 1.67 -24.58 -14.56
N LEU A 14 2.93 -24.90 -14.90
CA LEU A 14 3.40 -26.28 -15.04
C LEU A 14 3.26 -27.09 -13.75
N GLU A 15 3.32 -26.41 -12.60
CA GLU A 15 3.20 -27.02 -11.27
C GLU A 15 1.75 -27.30 -10.85
N GLY A 16 0.79 -27.20 -11.78
CA GLY A 16 -0.61 -27.61 -11.55
C GLY A 16 -1.51 -26.59 -10.85
N TYR A 17 -1.14 -25.31 -10.82
CA TYR A 17 -1.98 -24.23 -10.31
C TYR A 17 -2.26 -23.18 -11.39
N VAL A 18 -3.18 -22.27 -11.12
CA VAL A 18 -3.53 -21.16 -12.02
C VAL A 18 -3.15 -19.84 -11.37
N ALA A 19 -2.28 -19.06 -12.01
CA ALA A 19 -1.85 -17.75 -11.54
C ALA A 19 -2.53 -16.61 -12.34
N PHE A 20 -2.80 -15.49 -11.69
CA PHE A 20 -3.23 -14.28 -12.35
C PHE A 20 -2.02 -13.58 -12.98
N GLN A 21 -2.09 -13.28 -14.25
CA GLN A 21 -1.11 -12.46 -14.96
C GLN A 21 -1.76 -11.10 -15.27
N PRO A 22 -1.22 -9.99 -14.71
CA PRO A 22 -1.74 -8.67 -15.00
C PRO A 22 -1.52 -8.29 -16.47
N ALA A 23 -2.39 -7.45 -17.01
CA ALA A 23 -2.15 -6.82 -18.31
C ALA A 23 -1.05 -5.76 -18.18
N ASP A 24 -0.37 -5.50 -19.28
CA ASP A 24 0.66 -4.47 -19.36
C ASP A 24 0.08 -3.07 -19.16
N LEU A 25 0.92 -2.14 -18.71
CA LEU A 25 0.62 -0.72 -18.63
C LEU A 25 1.31 0.04 -19.78
N PRO A 26 0.67 1.06 -20.35
CA PRO A 26 -0.69 1.57 -20.11
C PRO A 26 -1.77 0.58 -20.60
N PRO A 27 -3.00 0.60 -19.99
CA PRO A 27 -4.04 -0.36 -20.30
C PRO A 27 -4.51 -0.28 -21.76
N GLN A 28 -4.79 -1.45 -22.35
CA GLN A 28 -5.39 -1.53 -23.69
C GLN A 28 -6.79 -2.17 -23.61
N PRO A 29 -7.81 -1.59 -24.26
CA PRO A 29 -7.78 -0.29 -24.92
C PRO A 29 -7.53 0.86 -23.94
N ALA A 30 -6.98 1.97 -24.43
CA ALA A 30 -6.68 3.15 -23.63
C ALA A 30 -7.92 3.68 -22.88
N VAL A 31 -7.69 4.47 -21.82
CA VAL A 31 -8.78 5.14 -21.11
C VAL A 31 -9.45 6.15 -22.04
N ALA A 32 -10.75 5.98 -22.27
CA ALA A 32 -11.53 6.93 -23.06
C ALA A 32 -11.91 8.13 -22.17
N TYR A 33 -11.50 9.32 -22.57
CA TYR A 33 -11.88 10.57 -21.92
C TYR A 33 -13.20 11.07 -22.51
N ASP A 34 -14.31 10.50 -22.04
CA ASP A 34 -15.63 11.00 -22.35
C ASP A 34 -15.98 12.27 -21.55
N ASN A 35 -17.08 12.94 -21.93
CA ASN A 35 -17.50 14.18 -21.27
C ASN A 35 -17.77 14.00 -19.76
N ALA A 36 -18.21 12.82 -19.32
CA ALA A 36 -18.47 12.54 -17.92
C ALA A 36 -17.15 12.46 -17.12
N LEU A 37 -16.16 11.73 -17.65
CA LEU A 37 -14.84 11.62 -17.02
C LEU A 37 -14.12 12.96 -16.98
N VAL A 38 -14.16 13.75 -18.08
CA VAL A 38 -13.53 15.08 -18.14
C VAL A 38 -14.15 16.01 -17.11
N ARG A 39 -15.49 16.00 -16.96
CA ARG A 39 -16.17 16.80 -15.93
C ARG A 39 -15.76 16.39 -14.52
N LEU A 40 -15.74 15.07 -14.22
CA LEU A 40 -15.33 14.57 -12.91
C LEU A 40 -13.87 14.91 -12.59
N LEU A 41 -12.98 14.83 -13.57
CA LEU A 41 -11.58 15.21 -13.41
C LEU A 41 -11.46 16.70 -13.07
N SER A 42 -12.16 17.57 -13.83
CA SER A 42 -12.19 19.01 -13.55
C SER A 42 -12.74 19.35 -12.16
N GLU A 43 -13.80 18.66 -11.73
CA GLU A 43 -14.34 18.81 -10.37
C GLU A 43 -13.33 18.35 -9.30
N ALA A 44 -12.63 17.26 -9.53
CA ALA A 44 -11.59 16.75 -8.63
C ALA A 44 -10.44 17.76 -8.50
N ASP A 45 -9.92 18.27 -9.61
CA ASP A 45 -8.85 19.27 -9.62
C ASP A 45 -9.24 20.55 -8.88
N GLN A 46 -10.47 21.04 -9.06
CA GLN A 46 -10.97 22.19 -8.33
C GLN A 46 -11.05 21.95 -6.82
N ARG A 47 -11.47 20.73 -6.39
CA ARG A 47 -11.53 20.37 -4.97
C ARG A 47 -10.14 20.25 -4.35
N VAL A 48 -9.19 19.67 -5.06
CA VAL A 48 -7.79 19.58 -4.63
C VAL A 48 -7.20 20.98 -4.51
N GLY A 49 -7.39 21.86 -5.50
CA GLY A 49 -6.92 23.25 -5.42
C GLY A 49 -7.54 24.04 -4.25
N ARG A 50 -8.81 23.80 -3.93
CA ARG A 50 -9.44 24.40 -2.74
C ARG A 50 -8.83 23.88 -1.43
N LEU A 51 -8.58 22.57 -1.35
CA LEU A 51 -7.94 21.96 -0.19
C LEU A 51 -6.54 22.51 0.03
N ASP A 52 -5.75 22.64 -1.04
CA ASP A 52 -4.41 23.22 -1.01
C ASP A 52 -4.42 24.66 -0.49
N ALA A 53 -5.33 25.50 -1.01
CA ALA A 53 -5.48 26.87 -0.55
C ALA A 53 -5.88 26.97 0.94
N LEU A 54 -6.79 26.10 1.40
CA LEU A 54 -7.20 26.04 2.81
C LEU A 54 -6.05 25.56 3.70
N ALA A 55 -5.31 24.54 3.30
CA ALA A 55 -4.17 24.03 4.04
C ALA A 55 -3.10 25.11 4.24
N ASN A 56 -2.82 25.91 3.20
CA ASN A 56 -1.87 27.02 3.25
C ASN A 56 -2.35 28.18 4.15
N SER A 57 -3.63 28.27 4.48
CA SER A 57 -4.17 29.28 5.39
C SER A 57 -4.13 28.87 6.87
N LEU A 58 -3.81 27.61 7.18
CA LEU A 58 -3.73 27.13 8.56
C LEU A 58 -2.44 27.64 9.24
N PRO A 59 -2.51 28.07 10.52
CA PRO A 59 -1.34 28.50 11.26
C PRO A 59 -0.27 27.41 11.41
N ASP A 60 -0.71 26.15 11.54
CA ASP A 60 0.15 24.97 11.63
C ASP A 60 -0.50 23.81 10.87
N ALA A 61 -0.33 23.81 9.54
CA ALA A 61 -0.81 22.71 8.70
C ALA A 61 -0.13 21.39 9.04
N GLY A 62 1.13 21.41 9.53
CA GLY A 62 1.86 20.22 9.90
C GLY A 62 1.25 19.47 11.09
N LEU A 63 0.84 20.19 12.13
CA LEU A 63 0.16 19.60 13.29
C LEU A 63 -1.19 18.99 12.88
N PHE A 64 -1.96 19.69 12.06
CA PHE A 64 -3.24 19.20 11.55
C PHE A 64 -3.05 17.91 10.75
N LEU A 65 -2.12 17.91 9.79
CA LEU A 65 -1.82 16.76 8.95
C LEU A 65 -1.36 15.57 9.80
N ALA A 66 -0.51 15.80 10.79
CA ALA A 66 -0.02 14.75 11.68
C ALA A 66 -1.13 14.01 12.42
N MET A 67 -2.21 14.73 12.83
CA MET A 67 -3.37 14.11 13.47
C MET A 67 -4.19 13.28 12.47
N TYR A 68 -4.42 13.79 11.26
CA TYR A 68 -5.11 13.05 10.20
C TYR A 68 -4.36 11.78 9.79
N VAL A 69 -3.04 11.86 9.63
CA VAL A 69 -2.20 10.71 9.30
C VAL A 69 -2.29 9.62 10.38
N ARG A 70 -2.27 10.01 11.67
CA ARG A 70 -2.44 9.03 12.77
C ARG A 70 -3.82 8.40 12.77
N GLN A 71 -4.86 9.19 12.51
CA GLN A 71 -6.23 8.68 12.39
C GLN A 71 -6.38 7.72 11.22
N GLU A 72 -5.84 8.05 10.06
CA GLU A 72 -5.82 7.20 8.87
C GLU A 72 -5.07 5.89 9.15
N ALA A 73 -3.88 5.96 9.74
CA ALA A 73 -3.09 4.80 10.13
C ALA A 73 -3.89 3.86 11.05
N LEU A 74 -4.58 4.43 12.05
CA LEU A 74 -5.42 3.68 12.98
C LEU A 74 -6.60 2.99 12.26
N LEU A 75 -7.32 3.73 11.41
CA LEU A 75 -8.48 3.20 10.70
C LEU A 75 -8.07 2.11 9.70
N SER A 76 -6.99 2.32 8.98
CA SER A 76 -6.44 1.34 8.03
C SER A 76 -5.98 0.07 8.75
N SER A 77 -5.28 0.21 9.88
CA SER A 77 -4.83 -0.94 10.68
C SER A 77 -5.96 -1.74 11.30
N ARG A 78 -7.08 -1.07 11.66
CA ARG A 78 -8.28 -1.77 12.15
C ARG A 78 -8.90 -2.71 11.12
N ILE A 79 -8.81 -2.40 9.83
CA ILE A 79 -9.25 -3.29 8.75
C ILE A 79 -8.43 -4.59 8.76
N GLU A 80 -7.15 -4.52 9.15
CA GLU A 80 -6.24 -5.66 9.31
C GLU A 80 -6.37 -6.37 10.67
N GLY A 81 -7.31 -5.94 11.52
CA GLY A 81 -7.58 -6.56 12.83
C GLY A 81 -6.71 -6.04 13.97
N THR A 82 -6.08 -4.86 13.82
CA THR A 82 -5.32 -4.21 14.89
C THR A 82 -6.26 -3.54 15.89
N GLU A 83 -6.07 -3.80 17.18
CA GLU A 83 -6.85 -3.22 18.26
C GLU A 83 -6.02 -2.22 19.07
N CYS A 84 -6.05 -0.95 18.69
CA CYS A 84 -5.48 0.15 19.47
C CYS A 84 -6.33 1.41 19.33
N THR A 85 -6.12 2.38 20.20
CA THR A 85 -6.82 3.66 20.22
C THR A 85 -5.90 4.81 19.79
N LEU A 86 -6.47 5.96 19.46
CA LEU A 86 -5.69 7.16 19.16
C LEU A 86 -4.88 7.62 20.39
N ASP A 87 -5.44 7.45 21.59
CA ASP A 87 -4.75 7.78 22.85
C ASP A 87 -3.53 6.91 23.06
N ASP A 88 -3.59 5.62 22.73
CA ASP A 88 -2.44 4.72 22.79
C ASP A 88 -1.31 5.17 21.85
N ILE A 89 -1.67 5.64 20.65
CA ILE A 89 -0.70 6.14 19.66
C ILE A 89 -0.06 7.46 20.14
N ILE A 90 -0.85 8.36 20.74
CA ILE A 90 -0.34 9.63 21.28
C ILE A 90 0.57 9.34 22.48
N ALA A 91 0.14 8.48 23.39
CA ALA A 91 0.93 8.07 24.57
C ALA A 91 2.24 7.38 24.17
N SER A 92 2.28 6.64 23.06
CA SER A 92 3.48 5.97 22.57
C SER A 92 4.62 6.94 22.26
N GLY A 93 4.32 8.18 21.89
CA GLY A 93 5.31 9.23 21.68
C GLY A 93 6.07 9.66 22.97
N LEU A 94 5.51 9.32 24.14
CA LEU A 94 6.07 9.64 25.45
C LEU A 94 6.66 8.41 26.16
N ALA A 95 6.40 7.20 25.64
CA ALA A 95 6.78 5.94 26.25
C ALA A 95 8.02 5.32 25.58
N PRO A 96 8.85 4.55 26.33
CA PRO A 96 9.93 3.78 25.72
C PRO A 96 9.40 2.78 24.70
N ALA A 97 10.07 2.63 23.56
CA ALA A 97 9.64 1.72 22.48
C ALA A 97 9.45 0.26 22.95
N ALA A 98 10.21 -0.17 23.96
CA ALA A 98 10.12 -1.52 24.53
C ALA A 98 8.82 -1.79 25.31
N SER A 99 8.01 -0.78 25.63
CA SER A 99 6.75 -0.90 26.38
C SER A 99 5.51 -0.85 25.49
N MET A 100 5.67 -0.68 24.19
CA MET A 100 4.54 -0.61 23.24
C MET A 100 3.97 -2.00 22.95
N SER A 101 2.63 -2.09 22.86
CA SER A 101 2.01 -3.29 22.32
C SER A 101 2.38 -3.49 20.84
N LEU A 102 2.24 -4.72 20.33
CA LEU A 102 2.49 -5.00 18.92
C LEU A 102 1.61 -4.14 18.02
N ASP A 103 0.33 -4.00 18.36
CA ASP A 103 -0.64 -3.24 17.60
C ASP A 103 -0.28 -1.75 17.51
N VAL A 104 0.09 -1.14 18.64
CA VAL A 104 0.56 0.26 18.67
C VAL A 104 1.84 0.42 17.85
N SER A 105 2.78 -0.52 17.96
CA SER A 105 4.03 -0.53 17.22
C SER A 105 3.80 -0.57 15.70
N GLU A 106 2.83 -1.34 15.22
CA GLU A 106 2.48 -1.43 13.79
C GLU A 106 1.92 -0.10 13.27
N VAL A 107 1.03 0.56 14.02
CA VAL A 107 0.50 1.88 13.63
C VAL A 107 1.59 2.96 13.65
N VAL A 108 2.48 2.94 14.64
CA VAL A 108 3.63 3.86 14.69
C VAL A 108 4.57 3.64 13.49
N ASN A 109 4.80 2.38 13.12
CA ASN A 109 5.57 2.06 11.91
C ASN A 109 4.91 2.54 10.64
N TYR A 110 3.58 2.45 10.54
CA TYR A 110 2.82 2.96 9.39
C TYR A 110 3.04 4.47 9.22
N VAL A 111 2.87 5.25 10.30
CA VAL A 111 3.12 6.69 10.29
C VAL A 111 4.56 6.99 9.89
N ALA A 112 5.53 6.31 10.50
CA ALA A 112 6.94 6.51 10.18
C ALA A 112 7.29 6.13 8.73
N ALA A 113 6.65 5.11 8.17
CA ALA A 113 6.83 4.69 6.77
C ALA A 113 6.26 5.74 5.80
N LEU A 114 5.11 6.33 6.12
CA LEU A 114 4.51 7.39 5.32
C LEU A 114 5.39 8.65 5.36
N ASP A 115 5.81 9.10 6.55
CA ASP A 115 6.69 10.27 6.70
C ASP A 115 8.02 10.07 5.96
N HIS A 116 8.61 8.87 6.07
CA HIS A 116 9.81 8.50 5.32
C HIS A 116 9.59 8.60 3.81
N GLY A 117 8.49 8.02 3.31
CA GLY A 117 8.14 8.04 1.89
C GLY A 117 7.97 9.45 1.37
N MET A 118 7.23 10.29 2.09
CA MET A 118 7.01 11.70 1.73
C MET A 118 8.31 12.49 1.68
N ALA A 119 9.17 12.35 2.69
CA ALA A 119 10.46 13.01 2.72
C ALA A 119 11.37 12.56 1.57
N ARG A 120 11.35 11.26 1.22
CA ARG A 120 12.16 10.69 0.13
C ARG A 120 11.71 11.15 -1.25
N LEU A 121 10.43 11.43 -1.46
CA LEU A 121 9.91 11.94 -2.74
C LEU A 121 10.57 13.26 -3.18
N ALA A 122 11.14 14.04 -2.27
CA ALA A 122 11.90 15.23 -2.61
C ALA A 122 13.21 14.92 -3.38
N THR A 123 13.76 13.71 -3.24
CA THR A 123 15.06 13.33 -3.81
C THR A 123 15.03 12.04 -4.64
N LEU A 124 13.94 11.27 -4.55
CA LEU A 124 13.78 10.00 -5.23
C LEU A 124 12.37 9.94 -5.83
N PRO A 125 12.21 9.75 -7.15
CA PRO A 125 10.88 9.60 -7.75
C PRO A 125 10.18 8.34 -7.22
N LEU A 126 8.86 8.28 -7.45
CA LEU A 126 8.10 7.05 -7.22
C LEU A 126 8.74 5.91 -8.04
N SER A 127 9.23 4.90 -7.34
CA SER A 127 10.08 3.84 -7.92
C SER A 127 10.08 2.59 -7.05
N ASN A 128 10.48 1.48 -7.61
CA ASN A 128 10.69 0.24 -6.87
C ASN A 128 11.65 0.40 -5.68
N ARG A 129 12.63 1.28 -5.80
CA ARG A 129 13.55 1.60 -4.70
C ARG A 129 12.81 2.29 -3.55
N LEU A 130 11.99 3.30 -3.84
CA LEU A 130 11.19 3.98 -2.82
C LEU A 130 10.22 3.01 -2.13
N LEU A 131 9.51 2.18 -2.90
CA LEU A 131 8.61 1.17 -2.33
C LEU A 131 9.33 0.22 -1.36
N ARG A 132 10.54 -0.22 -1.70
CA ARG A 132 11.35 -1.09 -0.82
C ARG A 132 11.84 -0.36 0.43
N GLU A 133 12.22 0.91 0.33
CA GLU A 133 12.61 1.73 1.47
C GLU A 133 11.42 1.92 2.43
N VAL A 134 10.25 2.30 1.93
CA VAL A 134 9.00 2.45 2.70
C VAL A 134 8.59 1.13 3.37
N HIS A 135 8.58 0.03 2.62
CA HIS A 135 8.25 -1.30 3.15
C HIS A 135 9.21 -1.75 4.28
N ARG A 136 10.49 -1.40 4.19
CA ARG A 136 11.47 -1.70 5.25
C ARG A 136 11.15 -0.94 6.54
N VAL A 137 10.71 0.31 6.43
CA VAL A 137 10.31 1.11 7.60
C VAL A 137 9.01 0.58 8.19
N LEU A 138 8.04 0.24 7.33
CA LEU A 138 6.73 -0.28 7.73
C LEU A 138 6.84 -1.57 8.57
N LEU A 139 7.68 -2.49 8.14
CA LEU A 139 7.84 -3.81 8.78
C LEU A 139 9.10 -3.91 9.65
N ARG A 140 9.64 -2.80 10.17
CA ARG A 140 10.86 -2.82 11.00
C ARG A 140 10.67 -3.56 12.33
N THR A 141 9.44 -3.58 12.84
CA THR A 141 9.03 -4.30 14.06
C THR A 141 7.63 -4.87 13.89
N GLY A 142 7.21 -5.80 14.76
CA GLY A 142 5.87 -6.39 14.69
C GLY A 142 5.74 -7.54 13.70
N ARG A 143 4.50 -7.78 13.25
CA ARG A 143 4.18 -8.87 12.32
C ARG A 143 4.89 -8.66 10.99
N GLY A 144 5.61 -9.68 10.52
CA GLY A 144 6.32 -9.65 9.24
C GLY A 144 7.73 -9.06 9.28
N SER A 145 8.23 -8.61 10.44
CA SER A 145 9.61 -8.12 10.58
C SER A 145 10.67 -9.19 10.28
N ASP A 146 10.32 -10.46 10.35
CA ASP A 146 11.13 -11.63 9.99
C ASP A 146 11.05 -12.00 8.49
N LYS A 147 10.20 -11.34 7.70
CA LYS A 147 9.90 -11.66 6.30
C LYS A 147 10.69 -10.82 5.27
N ALA A 148 11.95 -10.52 5.57
CA ALA A 148 12.84 -9.72 4.73
C ALA A 148 12.24 -8.36 4.31
N PRO A 149 11.96 -7.44 5.27
CA PRO A 149 11.42 -6.11 4.98
C PRO A 149 12.24 -5.35 3.94
N GLY A 150 11.56 -4.76 2.95
CA GLY A 150 12.19 -4.04 1.86
C GLY A 150 12.66 -4.93 0.70
N GLU A 151 12.37 -6.23 0.74
CA GLU A 151 12.66 -7.13 -0.37
C GLU A 151 11.38 -7.62 -1.06
N PHE A 152 11.44 -7.75 -2.37
CA PHE A 152 10.38 -8.44 -3.11
C PHE A 152 10.45 -9.94 -2.83
N ARG A 153 9.30 -10.58 -2.80
CA ARG A 153 9.20 -12.02 -2.54
C ARG A 153 10.03 -12.85 -3.53
N ARG A 154 10.56 -13.97 -3.02
CA ARG A 154 11.34 -14.93 -3.79
C ARG A 154 10.61 -16.26 -4.01
N THR A 155 9.48 -16.45 -3.32
CA THR A 155 8.65 -17.63 -3.40
C THR A 155 7.23 -17.27 -3.84
N GLN A 156 6.48 -18.26 -4.33
CA GLN A 156 5.08 -18.08 -4.66
C GLN A 156 4.26 -17.95 -3.37
N ASN A 157 3.36 -16.98 -3.36
CA ASN A 157 2.34 -16.82 -2.33
C ASN A 157 0.94 -16.95 -2.94
N TRP A 158 -0.06 -17.14 -2.10
CA TRP A 158 -1.45 -17.30 -2.52
C TRP A 158 -2.41 -16.88 -1.41
N ILE A 159 -3.68 -16.69 -1.78
CA ILE A 159 -4.79 -16.41 -0.86
C ILE A 159 -5.76 -17.58 -0.92
N GLY A 160 -6.11 -18.12 0.24
CA GLY A 160 -7.07 -19.21 0.37
C GLY A 160 -7.41 -19.51 1.82
N PRO A 161 -8.23 -20.54 2.08
CA PRO A 161 -8.52 -21.00 3.46
C PRO A 161 -7.24 -21.35 4.23
N PRO A 162 -7.24 -21.23 5.56
CA PRO A 162 -6.11 -21.65 6.37
C PRO A 162 -5.67 -23.10 6.06
N GLY A 163 -4.36 -23.29 5.79
CA GLY A 163 -3.79 -24.62 5.50
C GLY A 163 -4.00 -25.13 4.08
N CYS A 164 -4.66 -24.36 3.18
CA CYS A 164 -4.81 -24.80 1.79
C CYS A 164 -3.46 -24.82 1.05
N THR A 165 -3.36 -25.72 0.10
CA THR A 165 -2.23 -25.82 -0.82
C THR A 165 -2.34 -24.75 -1.93
N LEU A 166 -1.26 -24.54 -2.67
CA LEU A 166 -1.25 -23.64 -3.82
C LEU A 166 -2.28 -24.04 -4.89
N ALA A 167 -2.49 -25.34 -5.11
CA ALA A 167 -3.48 -25.85 -6.07
C ALA A 167 -4.94 -25.58 -5.64
N GLU A 168 -5.19 -25.46 -4.34
CA GLU A 168 -6.50 -25.18 -3.74
C GLU A 168 -6.73 -23.69 -3.48
N ALA A 169 -5.77 -22.86 -3.84
CA ALA A 169 -5.82 -21.42 -3.59
C ALA A 169 -6.99 -20.75 -4.31
N ARG A 170 -7.64 -19.83 -3.61
CA ARG A 170 -8.69 -18.99 -4.19
C ARG A 170 -8.14 -17.96 -5.18
N PHE A 171 -6.93 -17.49 -4.92
CA PHE A 171 -6.22 -16.54 -5.78
C PHE A 171 -4.71 -16.76 -5.67
N VAL A 172 -4.06 -16.82 -6.83
CA VAL A 172 -2.60 -16.89 -6.92
C VAL A 172 -2.12 -15.68 -7.73
N PRO A 173 -1.34 -14.78 -7.11
CA PRO A 173 -0.76 -13.63 -7.83
C PRO A 173 0.29 -14.11 -8.85
N PRO A 174 0.82 -13.21 -9.68
CA PRO A 174 1.78 -13.56 -10.72
C PRO A 174 2.96 -14.39 -10.19
N PRO A 175 3.52 -15.32 -10.95
CA PRO A 175 4.79 -15.95 -10.62
C PRO A 175 5.89 -14.92 -10.36
N VAL A 176 6.91 -15.30 -9.58
CA VAL A 176 7.97 -14.35 -9.14
C VAL A 176 8.67 -13.65 -10.30
N HIS A 177 8.94 -14.39 -11.39
CA HIS A 177 9.60 -13.81 -12.58
C HIS A 177 8.68 -12.78 -13.27
N VAL A 178 7.39 -13.12 -13.47
CA VAL A 178 6.40 -12.20 -14.06
C VAL A 178 6.21 -10.95 -13.19
N MET A 179 6.13 -11.13 -11.87
CA MET A 179 6.07 -10.00 -10.94
C MET A 179 7.26 -9.05 -11.11
N LYS A 180 8.48 -9.58 -11.23
CA LYS A 180 9.69 -8.76 -11.43
C LYS A 180 9.68 -8.03 -12.77
N GLU A 181 9.22 -8.68 -13.83
CA GLU A 181 9.07 -8.06 -15.15
C GLU A 181 8.06 -6.91 -15.10
N CYS A 182 6.87 -7.15 -14.54
CA CYS A 182 5.83 -6.11 -14.39
C CYS A 182 6.32 -4.92 -13.54
N LEU A 183 7.04 -5.19 -12.44
CA LEU A 183 7.61 -4.13 -11.60
C LEU A 183 8.76 -3.38 -12.29
N GLY A 184 9.47 -4.02 -13.20
CA GLY A 184 10.51 -3.38 -14.01
C GLY A 184 9.95 -2.48 -15.11
N ALA A 185 8.69 -2.68 -15.49
CA ALA A 185 7.99 -1.90 -16.51
C ALA A 185 7.22 -0.69 -15.94
N LEU A 186 7.14 -0.54 -14.61
CA LEU A 186 6.57 0.61 -13.91
C LEU A 186 7.58 1.78 -13.88
#